data_8c152aeaa3e2d9d0b5635677b23b7cea
#
_entry.id   8c152aeaa3e2d9d0b5635677b23b7cea
#
_cell.length_a   1.000
_cell.length_b   1.000
_cell.length_c   1.000
_cell.angle_alpha   90.00
_cell.angle_beta   90.00
_cell.angle_gamma   90.00
#
_symmetry.space_group_name_H-M   'P 1'
#
loop_
_entity.id
_entity.type
_entity.pdbx_description
1 polymer ?
#
loop_
_entity_poly.entity_id
_entity_poly.type
_entity_poly.pdbx_seq_one_letter_code
_entity_poly.pdbx_strand_id
1 'polypeptide(L)'
;MREETMAIKHGNVLFVCLHGSAKSLIAAEYFNRLASARGSKAQATSAGTEPDDAIPTRVVQGLRDDGIDVEGRRPRRPTAVDVESAAVVVTFGGDLGELAARGRRIERWDDVPAVSENFQRARDAIVARVTTLLDSPA
;
A
#
# COMPACT_ATOMS: atom_id res chain seq x y z
N MET A 1 -14.92 -19.82 4.81
CA MET A 1 -13.82 -19.87 5.78
C MET A 1 -12.47 -19.95 5.10
N ARG A 2 -12.25 -21.05 4.41
CA ARG A 2 -11.00 -21.23 3.67
C ARG A 2 -10.77 -20.12 2.66
N GLU A 3 -11.84 -19.67 1.99
CA GLU A 3 -11.75 -18.61 1.02
C GLU A 3 -11.37 -17.28 1.66
N GLU A 4 -11.87 -16.98 2.83
CA GLU A 4 -11.54 -15.74 3.53
C GLU A 4 -10.07 -15.71 3.93
N THR A 5 -9.55 -16.85 4.44
CA THR A 5 -8.15 -16.96 4.77
C THR A 5 -7.28 -16.78 3.54
N MET A 6 -7.71 -17.35 2.41
CA MET A 6 -6.98 -17.26 1.15
C MET A 6 -7.09 -15.86 0.52
N ALA A 7 -8.12 -15.08 0.85
CA ALA A 7 -8.29 -13.75 0.27
C ALA A 7 -7.09 -12.84 0.56
N ILE A 8 -6.54 -12.87 1.78
CA ILE A 8 -5.32 -12.11 2.09
C ILE A 8 -4.10 -12.70 1.39
N LYS A 9 -4.00 -14.02 1.33
CA LYS A 9 -2.84 -14.69 0.73
C LYS A 9 -2.82 -14.62 -0.79
N HIS A 10 -3.98 -14.53 -1.42
CA HIS A 10 -4.12 -14.60 -2.88
C HIS A 10 -4.88 -13.41 -3.47
N GLY A 11 -5.40 -12.54 -2.61
CA GLY A 11 -6.19 -11.40 -3.03
C GLY A 11 -5.34 -10.17 -3.28
N ASN A 12 -6.01 -9.05 -3.48
CA ASN A 12 -5.38 -7.76 -3.71
C ASN A 12 -5.51 -6.88 -2.50
N VAL A 13 -4.47 -6.11 -2.23
CA VAL A 13 -4.49 -5.07 -1.21
C VAL A 13 -4.28 -3.73 -1.91
N LEU A 14 -5.12 -2.77 -1.59
CA LEU A 14 -4.99 -1.41 -2.12
C LEU A 14 -4.51 -0.51 -1.01
N PHE A 15 -3.36 0.12 -1.20
CA PHE A 15 -2.83 1.12 -0.27
C PHE A 15 -3.12 2.51 -0.83
N VAL A 16 -3.73 3.37 -0.02
CA VAL A 16 -4.12 4.70 -0.44
C VAL A 16 -3.59 5.74 0.55
N CYS A 17 -2.93 6.77 0.03
CA CYS A 17 -2.57 7.95 0.81
C CYS A 17 -3.01 9.19 0.03
N LEU A 18 -2.68 10.38 0.53
CA LEU A 18 -3.14 11.61 -0.12
C LEU A 18 -2.57 11.72 -1.53
N HIS A 19 -1.26 11.61 -1.67
CA HIS A 19 -0.59 11.85 -2.96
C HIS A 19 -0.24 10.58 -3.74
N GLY A 20 -0.39 9.40 -3.13
CA GLY A 20 -0.11 8.13 -3.81
C GLY A 20 1.35 7.93 -4.20
N SER A 21 2.24 8.71 -3.65
CA SER A 21 3.64 8.75 -4.08
C SER A 21 4.64 8.49 -2.97
N ALA A 22 4.20 8.24 -1.76
CA ALA A 22 5.08 7.98 -0.64
C ALA A 22 4.61 6.78 0.16
N LYS A 23 3.83 6.98 1.24
CA LYS A 23 3.44 5.88 2.13
C LYS A 23 2.76 4.72 1.40
N SER A 24 1.80 5.01 0.54
CA SER A 24 1.06 3.95 -0.17
C SER A 24 1.97 3.20 -1.15
N LEU A 25 2.85 3.91 -1.84
CA LEU A 25 3.78 3.29 -2.78
C LEU A 25 4.78 2.39 -2.03
N ILE A 26 5.36 2.90 -0.94
CA ILE A 26 6.29 2.14 -0.12
C ILE A 26 5.61 0.85 0.38
N ALA A 27 4.40 0.98 0.91
CA ALA A 27 3.65 -0.16 1.41
C ALA A 27 3.39 -1.21 0.33
N ALA A 28 2.97 -0.78 -0.86
CA ALA A 28 2.67 -1.70 -1.96
C ALA A 28 3.92 -2.43 -2.41
N GLU A 29 5.05 -1.72 -2.56
CA GLU A 29 6.29 -2.33 -3.03
C GLU A 29 6.84 -3.34 -2.03
N TYR A 30 6.84 -3.02 -0.74
CA TYR A 30 7.29 -3.99 0.27
C TYR A 30 6.33 -5.14 0.44
N PHE A 31 5.02 -4.87 0.34
CA PHE A 31 4.03 -5.95 0.38
C PHE A 31 4.32 -6.97 -0.73
N ASN A 32 4.51 -6.49 -1.96
CA ASN A 32 4.75 -7.37 -3.10
C ASN A 32 6.06 -8.16 -2.94
N ARG A 33 7.10 -7.51 -2.45
CA ARG A 33 8.38 -8.19 -2.19
C ARG A 33 8.24 -9.28 -1.15
N LEU A 34 7.62 -8.97 -0.02
CA LEU A 34 7.47 -9.93 1.08
C LEU A 34 6.51 -11.06 0.73
N ALA A 35 5.42 -10.74 0.01
CA ALA A 35 4.49 -11.74 -0.44
C ALA A 35 5.17 -12.74 -1.39
N SER A 36 5.93 -12.22 -2.34
CA SER A 36 6.68 -13.07 -3.28
C SER A 36 7.67 -13.97 -2.55
N ALA A 37 8.39 -13.42 -1.58
CA ALA A 37 9.36 -14.18 -0.81
C ALA A 37 8.72 -15.33 -0.02
N ARG A 38 7.44 -15.19 0.32
CA ARG A 38 6.68 -16.22 1.05
C ARG A 38 5.92 -17.17 0.14
N GLY A 39 6.06 -17.01 -1.17
CA GLY A 39 5.29 -17.81 -2.13
C GLY A 39 3.81 -17.47 -2.17
N SER A 40 3.43 -16.33 -1.62
CA SER A 40 2.04 -15.85 -1.67
C SER A 40 1.73 -15.27 -3.05
N LYS A 41 0.49 -15.45 -3.51
CA LYS A 41 0.00 -14.85 -4.75
C LYS A 41 -0.67 -13.51 -4.53
N ALA A 42 -0.74 -13.05 -3.28
CA ALA A 42 -1.31 -11.74 -2.97
C ALA A 42 -0.49 -10.63 -3.63
N GLN A 43 -1.19 -9.60 -4.09
CA GLN A 43 -0.56 -8.46 -4.75
C GLN A 43 -1.11 -7.17 -4.16
N ALA A 44 -0.30 -6.14 -4.20
CA ALA A 44 -0.70 -4.83 -3.73
C ALA A 44 -0.51 -3.78 -4.81
N THR A 45 -1.37 -2.78 -4.79
CA THR A 45 -1.25 -1.59 -5.62
C THR A 45 -1.36 -0.36 -4.73
N SER A 46 -0.97 0.79 -5.26
CA SER A 46 -1.02 2.06 -4.54
C SER A 46 -1.82 3.09 -5.32
N ALA A 47 -2.40 4.02 -4.60
CA ALA A 47 -3.17 5.11 -5.19
C ALA A 47 -3.16 6.33 -4.27
N GLY A 48 -3.49 7.49 -4.81
CA GLY A 48 -3.63 8.73 -4.05
C GLY A 48 -4.94 9.41 -4.35
N THR A 49 -5.57 9.98 -3.33
CA THR A 49 -6.82 10.71 -3.52
C THR A 49 -6.60 12.05 -4.21
N GLU A 50 -5.38 12.60 -4.09
CA GLU A 50 -4.92 13.79 -4.83
C GLU A 50 -3.53 13.47 -5.37
N PRO A 51 -3.44 12.65 -6.43
CA PRO A 51 -2.15 12.10 -6.85
C PRO A 51 -1.19 13.18 -7.35
N ASP A 52 0.08 13.04 -6.95
CA ASP A 52 1.17 13.86 -7.48
C ASP A 52 1.44 13.52 -8.95
N ASP A 53 2.08 14.44 -9.66
CA ASP A 53 2.48 14.19 -11.04
C ASP A 53 3.63 13.19 -11.15
N ALA A 54 4.44 13.10 -10.11
CA ALA A 54 5.61 12.22 -10.10
C ALA A 54 5.92 11.79 -8.67
N ILE A 55 6.70 10.72 -8.56
CA ILE A 55 7.16 10.23 -7.25
C ILE A 55 8.32 11.13 -6.80
N PRO A 56 8.30 11.61 -5.54
CA PRO A 56 9.40 12.44 -5.03
C PRO A 56 10.76 11.74 -5.13
N THR A 57 11.79 12.49 -5.46
CA THR A 57 13.14 11.95 -5.59
C THR A 57 13.59 11.19 -4.35
N ARG A 58 13.25 11.69 -3.17
CA ARG A 58 13.59 11.04 -1.90
C ARG A 58 13.02 9.62 -1.82
N VAL A 59 11.78 9.45 -2.28
CA VAL A 59 11.14 8.13 -2.26
C VAL A 59 11.78 7.21 -3.29
N VAL A 60 12.02 7.72 -4.50
CA VAL A 60 12.70 6.94 -5.55
C VAL A 60 14.05 6.46 -5.04
N GLN A 61 14.83 7.36 -4.44
CA GLN A 61 16.17 7.05 -3.95
C GLN A 61 16.13 6.07 -2.79
N GLY A 62 15.22 6.29 -1.83
CA GLY A 62 15.09 5.41 -0.68
C GLY A 62 14.71 3.98 -1.07
N LEU A 63 13.80 3.84 -2.01
CA LEU A 63 13.41 2.51 -2.50
C LEU A 63 14.54 1.87 -3.31
N ARG A 64 15.25 2.68 -4.11
CA ARG A 64 16.38 2.17 -4.88
C ARG A 64 17.49 1.64 -3.97
N ASP A 65 17.75 2.31 -2.85
CA ASP A 65 18.74 1.85 -1.88
C ASP A 65 18.37 0.47 -1.33
N ASP A 66 17.10 0.13 -1.32
CA ASP A 66 16.60 -1.18 -0.91
C ASP A 66 16.43 -2.15 -2.08
N GLY A 67 16.88 -1.76 -3.27
CA GLY A 67 16.80 -2.62 -4.45
C GLY A 67 15.46 -2.59 -5.17
N ILE A 68 14.62 -1.60 -4.90
CA ILE A 68 13.31 -1.44 -5.53
C ILE A 68 13.36 -0.25 -6.49
N ASP A 69 13.09 -0.52 -7.76
CA ASP A 69 13.11 0.52 -8.80
C ASP A 69 11.68 0.95 -9.13
N VAL A 70 11.37 2.21 -8.83
CA VAL A 70 10.06 2.80 -9.16
C VAL A 70 10.20 3.98 -10.10
N GLU A 71 11.36 4.16 -10.69
CA GLU A 71 11.62 5.27 -11.61
C GLU A 71 10.66 5.22 -12.78
N GLY A 72 10.07 6.37 -13.12
CA GLY A 72 9.10 6.46 -14.21
C GLY A 72 7.67 6.08 -13.82
N ARG A 73 7.45 5.59 -12.63
CA ARG A 73 6.10 5.29 -12.16
C ARG A 73 5.34 6.57 -11.86
N ARG A 74 4.03 6.54 -12.07
CA ARG A 74 3.17 7.69 -11.81
C ARG A 74 2.09 7.34 -10.79
N PRO A 75 1.86 8.21 -9.80
CA PRO A 75 0.72 8.06 -8.90
C PRO A 75 -0.59 8.16 -9.68
N ARG A 76 -1.61 7.46 -9.20
CA ARG A 76 -2.94 7.48 -9.83
C ARG A 76 -4.03 7.51 -8.77
N ARG A 77 -5.24 7.92 -9.18
CA ARG A 77 -6.39 7.90 -8.30
C ARG A 77 -6.92 6.48 -8.12
N PRO A 78 -7.48 6.17 -6.95
CA PRO A 78 -8.22 4.92 -6.80
C PRO A 78 -9.54 5.00 -7.56
N THR A 79 -9.93 3.91 -8.17
CA THR A 79 -11.23 3.79 -8.84
C THR A 79 -12.16 2.92 -8.01
N ALA A 80 -13.46 2.93 -8.35
CA ALA A 80 -14.41 2.04 -7.70
C ALA A 80 -14.01 0.57 -7.88
N VAL A 81 -13.53 0.21 -9.05
CA VAL A 81 -13.08 -1.16 -9.32
C VAL A 81 -11.89 -1.53 -8.44
N ASP A 82 -10.94 -0.61 -8.27
CA ASP A 82 -9.79 -0.84 -7.38
C ASP A 82 -10.24 -1.18 -5.97
N VAL A 83 -11.19 -0.42 -5.44
CA VAL A 83 -11.68 -0.59 -4.07
C VAL A 83 -12.51 -1.87 -3.95
N GLU A 84 -13.40 -2.11 -4.91
CA GLU A 84 -14.29 -3.28 -4.88
C GLU A 84 -13.54 -4.59 -5.01
N SER A 85 -12.47 -4.61 -5.80
CA SER A 85 -11.71 -5.83 -6.05
C SER A 85 -10.66 -6.09 -4.97
N ALA A 86 -10.39 -5.13 -4.09
CA ALA A 86 -9.41 -5.32 -3.03
C ALA A 86 -10.00 -6.13 -1.88
N ALA A 87 -9.26 -7.11 -1.40
CA ALA A 87 -9.64 -7.82 -0.17
C ALA A 87 -9.52 -6.89 1.03
N VAL A 88 -8.53 -6.01 1.02
CA VAL A 88 -8.30 -5.01 2.05
C VAL A 88 -7.90 -3.70 1.40
N VAL A 89 -8.45 -2.60 1.87
CA VAL A 89 -7.99 -1.26 1.52
C VAL A 89 -7.35 -0.65 2.77
N VAL A 90 -6.12 -0.20 2.64
CA VAL A 90 -5.39 0.43 3.74
C VAL A 90 -5.21 1.91 3.41
N THR A 91 -5.60 2.79 4.33
CA THR A 91 -5.44 4.23 4.15
C THR A 91 -4.43 4.80 5.14
N PHE A 92 -3.69 5.81 4.70
CA PHE A 92 -2.70 6.52 5.52
C PHE A 92 -3.17 7.95 5.76
N GLY A 93 -4.25 8.09 6.52
CA GLY A 93 -4.80 9.40 6.83
C GLY A 93 -5.59 10.06 5.71
N GLY A 94 -5.78 9.38 4.60
CA GLY A 94 -6.57 9.91 3.49
C GLY A 94 -8.06 9.62 3.66
N ASP A 95 -8.87 10.31 2.87
CA ASP A 95 -10.32 10.12 2.87
C ASP A 95 -10.75 9.57 1.52
N LEU A 96 -11.30 8.36 1.52
CA LEU A 96 -11.82 7.73 0.31
C LEU A 96 -13.14 8.32 -0.17
N GLY A 97 -13.81 9.10 0.69
CA GLY A 97 -15.11 9.65 0.36
C GLY A 97 -16.13 8.55 0.06
N GLU A 98 -16.84 8.69 -1.04
CA GLU A 98 -17.88 7.73 -1.41
C GLU A 98 -17.32 6.32 -1.71
N LEU A 99 -16.05 6.23 -2.09
CA LEU A 99 -15.44 4.94 -2.38
C LEU A 99 -15.35 4.05 -1.14
N ALA A 100 -15.34 4.63 0.05
CA ALA A 100 -15.26 3.86 1.28
C ALA A 100 -16.39 2.84 1.41
N ALA A 101 -17.58 3.19 0.94
CA ALA A 101 -18.74 2.30 1.02
C ALA A 101 -18.61 1.06 0.14
N ARG A 102 -17.69 1.06 -0.81
CA ARG A 102 -17.48 -0.06 -1.74
C ARG A 102 -16.42 -1.04 -1.26
N GLY A 103 -15.69 -0.68 -0.20
CA GLY A 103 -14.64 -1.54 0.33
C GLY A 103 -15.20 -2.68 1.16
N ARG A 104 -14.55 -3.85 1.07
CA ARG A 104 -14.91 -5.03 1.87
C ARG A 104 -14.35 -4.91 3.27
N ARG A 105 -13.12 -4.45 3.38
CA ARG A 105 -12.41 -4.26 4.64
C ARG A 105 -11.51 -3.06 4.47
N ILE A 106 -11.62 -2.10 5.37
CA ILE A 106 -10.80 -0.89 5.33
C ILE A 106 -10.05 -0.79 6.65
N GLU A 107 -8.72 -0.66 6.56
CA GLU A 107 -7.86 -0.41 7.71
C GLU A 107 -7.25 0.96 7.60
N ARG A 108 -7.07 1.61 8.74
CA ARG A 108 -6.47 2.94 8.80
C ARG A 108 -5.13 2.84 9.52
N TRP A 109 -4.08 3.25 8.84
CA TRP A 109 -2.73 3.29 9.42
C TRP A 109 -2.32 4.75 9.56
N ASP A 110 -2.97 5.45 10.49
CA ASP A 110 -2.82 6.89 10.63
C ASP A 110 -1.57 7.30 11.42
N ASP A 111 -0.90 6.38 12.07
CA ASP A 111 0.22 6.64 12.96
C ASP A 111 1.60 6.43 12.31
N VAL A 112 1.65 6.24 11.02
CA VAL A 112 2.92 6.08 10.32
C VAL A 112 3.62 7.45 10.21
N PRO A 113 4.90 7.54 10.61
CA PRO A 113 5.64 8.81 10.51
C PRO A 113 5.70 9.34 9.08
N ALA A 114 5.84 10.65 8.95
CA ALA A 114 5.93 11.27 7.63
C ALA A 114 7.23 10.87 6.93
N VAL A 115 7.10 10.46 5.67
CA VAL A 115 8.25 10.08 4.83
C VAL A 115 9.17 11.28 4.61
N SER A 116 8.58 12.49 4.50
CA SER A 116 9.35 13.71 4.29
C SER A 116 10.27 14.05 5.45
N GLU A 117 9.95 13.58 6.65
CA GLU A 117 10.80 13.81 7.83
C GLU A 117 11.92 12.79 7.91
N ASN A 118 11.60 11.51 7.67
CA ASN A 118 12.59 10.44 7.77
C ASN A 118 12.09 9.22 7.00
N PHE A 119 12.68 8.98 5.84
CA PHE A 119 12.27 7.86 4.98
C PHE A 119 12.43 6.52 5.71
N GLN A 120 13.58 6.27 6.33
CA GLN A 120 13.85 4.98 6.95
C GLN A 120 12.88 4.67 8.07
N ARG A 121 12.56 5.67 8.88
CA ARG A 121 11.64 5.50 9.99
C ARG A 121 10.23 5.19 9.49
N ALA A 122 9.76 5.91 8.47
CA ALA A 122 8.47 5.64 7.87
C ALA A 122 8.43 4.26 7.22
N ARG A 123 9.48 3.92 6.46
CA ARG A 123 9.60 2.61 5.84
C ARG A 123 9.54 1.49 6.88
N ASP A 124 10.30 1.60 7.96
CA ASP A 124 10.34 0.56 8.98
C ASP A 124 8.98 0.36 9.63
N ALA A 125 8.26 1.45 9.91
CA ALA A 125 6.91 1.37 10.47
C ALA A 125 5.95 0.70 9.48
N ILE A 126 6.06 1.03 8.21
CA ILE A 126 5.21 0.44 7.16
C ILE A 126 5.52 -1.05 7.00
N VAL A 127 6.79 -1.41 6.94
CA VAL A 127 7.21 -2.82 6.78
C VAL A 127 6.69 -3.67 7.94
N ALA A 128 6.75 -3.15 9.17
CA ALA A 128 6.22 -3.87 10.32
C ALA A 128 4.73 -4.16 10.17
N ARG A 129 3.96 -3.17 9.72
CA ARG A 129 2.52 -3.35 9.52
C ARG A 129 2.20 -4.25 8.32
N VAL A 130 2.95 -4.13 7.24
CA VAL A 130 2.79 -4.99 6.07
C VAL A 130 3.07 -6.45 6.45
N THR A 131 4.09 -6.68 7.25
CA THR A 131 4.43 -8.02 7.73
C THR A 131 3.27 -8.60 8.55
N THR A 132 2.72 -7.80 9.47
CA THR A 132 1.56 -8.22 10.26
C THR A 132 0.37 -8.55 9.37
N LEU A 133 0.12 -7.73 8.36
CA LEU A 133 -0.98 -7.96 7.43
C LEU A 133 -0.81 -9.27 6.66
N LEU A 134 0.40 -9.55 6.18
CA LEU A 134 0.69 -10.80 5.48
C LEU A 134 0.58 -12.02 6.38
N ASP A 135 0.87 -11.87 7.65
CA ASP A 135 0.75 -12.96 8.63
C ASP A 135 -0.67 -13.14 9.13
N SER A 136 -1.55 -12.18 8.84
CA SER A 136 -2.93 -12.23 9.28
C SER A 136 -3.70 -13.30 8.52
N PRO A 137 -4.54 -14.08 9.19
CA PRO A 137 -5.35 -15.09 8.51
C PRO A 137 -6.51 -14.52 7.68
N ALA A 138 -6.68 -13.26 7.65
CA ALA A 138 -7.65 -12.53 6.84
C ALA A 138 -8.22 -11.34 7.60
#